data_d95d67059fd002d7726ff300b763f4dd
#
_entry.id   d95d67059fd002d7726ff300b763f4dd
#
_cell.length_a   1.000
_cell.length_b   1.000
_cell.length_c   1.000
_cell.angle_alpha   90.00
_cell.angle_beta   90.00
_cell.angle_gamma   90.00
#
_symmetry.space_group_name_H-M   'P 1'
#
loop_
_entity.id
_entity.type
_entity.pdbx_description
1 polymer ?
#
loop_
_entity_poly.entity_id
_entity_poly.type
_entity_poly.pdbx_seq_one_letter_code
_entity_poly.pdbx_strand_id
1 'polypeptide(L)'
;IYAISADGTKVEKRIYAVSVNTAEIITNVECITPTINLEQQFKFILTATKENYAGDFFVQLSTEGNGFFILENGIAGNRFYCPADSHNMLSYQPHVTGIHKIHCVVKDDISVSEVDIEVEVKGINGSLTNPEPGVYIYCNSLYYPSTVWNQEWKEQAEGVAIITEECRFLMAPDPVIGDWGGGEFTSVSDLTVIQDWREAKFDYNGRKNTEALLNAKDVMRKIEFTEKCYNYDKDNPGKWYQPAAGQMYLIRQNLDEVQR
;
A
#
# COMPACT_ATOMS: atom_id res chain seq x y z
N ILE A 1 42.08 13.98 42.68
CA ILE A 1 43.50 13.63 42.44
C ILE A 1 44.25 14.93 42.17
N TYR A 2 45.35 15.11 42.84
CA TYR A 2 46.27 16.23 42.61
C TYR A 2 47.69 15.71 42.36
N ALA A 3 48.42 16.41 41.54
CA ALA A 3 49.84 16.18 41.34
C ALA A 3 50.61 17.41 41.85
N ILE A 4 51.76 17.16 42.48
CA ILE A 4 52.68 18.20 42.90
C ILE A 4 53.91 18.09 42.01
N SER A 5 54.27 19.18 41.30
CA SER A 5 55.46 19.21 40.48
C SER A 5 56.75 19.37 41.37
N ALA A 6 57.93 19.14 40.79
CA ALA A 6 59.21 19.24 41.52
C ALA A 6 59.45 20.64 42.07
N ASP A 7 58.83 21.68 41.56
CA ASP A 7 58.89 23.07 42.04
C ASP A 7 57.91 23.41 43.16
N GLY A 8 57.10 22.40 43.59
CA GLY A 8 56.09 22.55 44.61
C GLY A 8 54.77 23.09 44.13
N THR A 9 54.59 23.26 42.80
CA THR A 9 53.29 23.72 42.22
C THR A 9 52.28 22.61 42.33
N LYS A 10 51.16 22.84 43.01
CA LYS A 10 50.05 21.92 43.15
C LYS A 10 49.04 22.14 42.01
N VAL A 11 48.87 21.12 41.15
CA VAL A 11 47.80 21.09 40.15
C VAL A 11 46.70 20.19 40.66
N GLU A 12 45.52 20.76 40.92
CA GLU A 12 44.33 20.01 41.31
C GLU A 12 43.49 19.69 40.06
N LYS A 13 43.31 18.40 39.75
CA LYS A 13 42.37 17.94 38.75
C LYS A 13 41.21 17.25 39.46
N ARG A 14 40.04 17.84 39.34
CA ARG A 14 38.79 17.21 39.82
C ARG A 14 38.36 16.16 38.78
N ILE A 15 38.21 14.93 39.23
CA ILE A 15 37.65 13.84 38.44
C ILE A 15 36.27 13.59 39.02
N TYR A 16 35.27 13.79 38.21
CA TYR A 16 33.90 13.42 38.54
C TYR A 16 33.66 12.00 38.08
N ALA A 17 33.25 11.11 38.99
CA ALA A 17 32.70 9.83 38.63
C ALA A 17 31.25 10.06 38.18
N VAL A 18 30.97 9.81 36.94
CA VAL A 18 29.59 9.83 36.41
C VAL A 18 29.09 8.39 36.53
N SER A 19 28.07 8.20 37.32
CA SER A 19 27.32 6.94 37.32
C SER A 19 26.43 6.90 36.08
N VAL A 20 26.62 5.91 35.25
CA VAL A 20 25.79 5.67 34.06
C VAL A 20 24.70 4.68 34.44
N ASN A 21 23.47 5.04 34.23
CA ASN A 21 22.33 4.13 34.44
C ASN A 21 22.28 3.08 33.34
N THR A 22 22.68 1.84 33.68
CA THR A 22 22.70 0.69 32.75
C THR A 22 21.45 -0.19 32.85
N ALA A 23 20.42 0.22 33.61
CA ALA A 23 19.16 -0.51 33.66
C ALA A 23 18.54 -0.60 32.25
N GLU A 24 17.79 -1.65 32.01
CA GLU A 24 17.08 -1.85 30.73
C GLU A 24 15.87 -0.93 30.62
N ILE A 25 15.53 -0.54 29.41
CA ILE A 25 14.27 0.13 29.09
C ILE A 25 13.18 -0.94 28.98
N ILE A 26 12.10 -0.76 29.72
CA ILE A 26 10.88 -1.58 29.60
C ILE A 26 9.89 -0.79 28.78
N THR A 27 9.55 -1.28 27.62
CA THR A 27 8.53 -0.70 26.73
C THR A 27 7.26 -1.53 26.81
N ASN A 28 6.15 -0.88 27.13
CA ASN A 28 4.83 -1.46 27.11
C ASN A 28 3.95 -0.79 26.06
N VAL A 29 3.19 -1.61 25.32
CA VAL A 29 2.22 -1.12 24.34
C VAL A 29 0.85 -1.70 24.67
N GLU A 30 -0.10 -0.82 24.90
CA GLU A 30 -1.50 -1.18 25.11
C GLU A 30 -2.30 -0.90 23.84
N CYS A 31 -2.91 -1.94 23.27
CA CYS A 31 -3.75 -1.87 22.09
C CYS A 31 -5.22 -2.03 22.49
N ILE A 32 -6.08 -1.13 22.01
CA ILE A 32 -7.52 -1.18 22.29
C ILE A 32 -8.20 -2.20 21.37
N THR A 33 -7.75 -2.32 20.11
CA THR A 33 -8.28 -3.29 19.14
C THR A 33 -7.19 -3.68 18.14
N PRO A 34 -6.83 -4.98 18.03
CA PRO A 34 -5.85 -5.44 17.04
C PRO A 34 -6.42 -5.57 15.62
N THR A 35 -7.71 -5.33 15.43
CA THR A 35 -8.41 -5.42 14.13
C THR A 35 -9.16 -4.13 13.89
N ILE A 36 -8.93 -3.48 12.74
CA ILE A 36 -9.61 -2.27 12.32
C ILE A 36 -10.03 -2.39 10.85
N ASN A 37 -10.94 -1.51 10.42
CA ASN A 37 -11.22 -1.34 8.99
C ASN A 37 -10.31 -0.26 8.40
N LEU A 38 -10.15 -0.26 7.07
CA LEU A 38 -9.23 0.61 6.33
C LEU A 38 -9.46 2.11 6.59
N GLU A 39 -10.72 2.52 6.82
CA GLU A 39 -11.10 3.90 7.13
C GLU A 39 -10.85 4.31 8.58
N GLN A 40 -10.48 3.37 9.44
CA GLN A 40 -10.28 3.60 10.87
C GLN A 40 -8.81 3.80 11.19
N GLN A 41 -8.56 4.59 12.22
CA GLN A 41 -7.23 4.69 12.82
C GLN A 41 -7.04 3.62 13.88
N PHE A 42 -5.93 2.92 13.81
CA PHE A 42 -5.47 2.07 14.91
C PHE A 42 -4.84 2.94 15.99
N LYS A 43 -5.39 2.87 17.20
CA LYS A 43 -4.91 3.63 18.36
C LYS A 43 -4.21 2.71 19.35
N PHE A 44 -3.07 3.16 19.84
CA PHE A 44 -2.29 2.46 20.85
C PHE A 44 -1.60 3.43 21.80
N ILE A 45 -1.30 2.97 23.00
CA ILE A 45 -0.59 3.73 24.03
C ILE A 45 0.78 3.13 24.20
N LEU A 46 1.82 3.95 24.05
CA LEU A 46 3.21 3.58 24.31
C LEU A 46 3.63 4.16 25.66
N THR A 47 4.15 3.31 26.52
CA THR A 47 4.77 3.69 27.80
C THR A 47 6.18 3.12 27.85
N ALA A 48 7.15 3.95 28.21
CA ALA A 48 8.54 3.52 28.40
C ALA A 48 8.99 3.86 29.80
N THR A 49 9.58 2.88 30.48
CA THR A 49 10.09 3.02 31.85
C THR A 49 11.52 2.54 31.95
N LYS A 50 12.28 3.11 32.88
CA LYS A 50 13.61 2.65 33.21
C LYS A 50 13.91 2.97 34.67
N GLU A 51 14.43 2.00 35.40
CA GLU A 51 14.70 2.16 36.82
C GLU A 51 15.63 3.36 37.10
N ASN A 52 15.23 4.23 38.03
CA ASN A 52 15.98 5.44 38.43
C ASN A 52 16.31 6.40 37.27
N TYR A 53 15.40 6.52 36.30
CA TYR A 53 15.53 7.40 35.15
C TYR A 53 14.33 8.34 35.03
N ALA A 54 14.58 9.63 34.89
CA ALA A 54 13.56 10.67 34.77
C ALA A 54 13.75 11.54 33.51
N GLY A 55 14.52 11.06 32.56
CA GLY A 55 14.76 11.75 31.29
C GLY A 55 13.76 11.37 30.20
N ASP A 56 14.01 11.84 29.00
CA ASP A 56 13.22 11.55 27.82
C ASP A 56 13.85 10.40 27.02
N PHE A 57 12.99 9.53 26.51
CA PHE A 57 13.38 8.52 25.52
C PHE A 57 13.15 9.04 24.11
N PHE A 58 14.04 8.70 23.20
CA PHE A 58 13.79 8.88 21.78
C PHE A 58 13.02 7.67 21.24
N VAL A 59 11.87 7.94 20.60
CA VAL A 59 11.01 6.92 20.00
C VAL A 59 11.05 7.05 18.48
N GLN A 60 11.20 5.92 17.81
CA GLN A 60 11.08 5.79 16.37
C GLN A 60 10.07 4.68 16.04
N LEU A 61 9.09 5.02 15.20
CA LEU A 61 8.08 4.12 14.70
C LEU A 61 8.39 3.75 13.24
N SER A 62 8.14 2.52 12.86
CA SER A 62 8.16 2.07 11.47
C SER A 62 7.07 1.03 11.24
N THR A 63 6.74 0.76 9.98
CA THR A 63 5.77 -0.25 9.61
C THR A 63 6.19 -0.99 8.36
N GLU A 64 5.92 -2.29 8.28
CA GLU A 64 6.02 -3.08 7.06
C GLU A 64 4.77 -2.90 6.16
N GLY A 65 3.68 -2.33 6.71
CA GLY A 65 2.47 -1.98 5.96
C GLY A 65 2.56 -0.59 5.32
N ASN A 66 1.61 -0.29 4.44
CA ASN A 66 1.46 1.05 3.87
C ASN A 66 0.52 1.89 4.73
N GLY A 67 1.03 3.02 5.23
CA GLY A 67 0.30 3.92 6.11
C GLY A 67 1.23 4.94 6.77
N PHE A 68 0.68 5.76 7.67
CA PHE A 68 1.46 6.76 8.41
C PHE A 68 1.01 6.85 9.87
N PHE A 69 1.89 7.37 10.71
CA PHE A 69 1.62 7.58 12.13
C PHE A 69 1.18 9.01 12.40
N ILE A 70 0.29 9.15 13.38
CA ILE A 70 -0.17 10.43 13.91
C ILE A 70 0.23 10.44 15.39
N LEU A 71 1.04 11.42 15.77
CA LEU A 71 1.51 11.61 17.12
C LEU A 71 0.41 12.24 18.02
N GLU A 72 0.62 12.24 19.32
CA GLU A 72 -0.35 12.77 20.30
C GLU A 72 -0.80 14.21 20.02
N ASN A 73 0.09 15.03 19.46
CA ASN A 73 -0.19 16.41 19.06
C ASN A 73 -1.00 16.54 17.75
N GLY A 74 -1.42 15.42 17.15
CA GLY A 74 -2.17 15.37 15.89
C GLY A 74 -1.32 15.56 14.63
N ILE A 75 0.00 15.64 14.74
CA ILE A 75 0.91 15.83 13.62
C ILE A 75 1.36 14.45 13.08
N ALA A 76 1.38 14.32 11.76
CA ALA A 76 1.94 13.14 11.12
C ALA A 76 3.46 13.08 11.35
N GLY A 77 3.94 11.96 11.84
CA GLY A 77 5.35 11.76 12.11
C GLY A 77 5.64 10.38 12.69
N ASN A 78 6.90 9.99 12.65
CA ASN A 78 7.33 8.67 13.11
C ASN A 78 8.50 8.74 14.12
N ARG A 79 8.80 9.95 14.63
CA ARG A 79 9.86 10.16 15.63
C ARG A 79 9.43 11.22 16.62
N PHE A 80 9.67 10.96 17.89
CA PHE A 80 9.36 11.91 18.96
C PHE A 80 10.17 11.58 20.23
N TYR A 81 10.13 12.48 21.18
CA TYR A 81 10.65 12.24 22.54
C TYR A 81 9.47 12.01 23.48
N CYS A 82 9.55 10.99 24.31
CA CYS A 82 8.58 10.71 25.35
C CYS A 82 9.25 10.73 26.73
N PRO A 83 8.69 11.47 27.69
CA PRO A 83 9.17 11.42 29.06
C PRO A 83 9.02 10.00 29.63
N ALA A 84 9.95 9.62 30.51
CA ALA A 84 9.82 8.36 31.25
C ALA A 84 8.47 8.30 31.98
N ASP A 85 7.85 7.12 32.01
CA ASP A 85 6.56 6.83 32.65
C ASP A 85 5.35 7.58 32.06
N SER A 86 5.53 8.32 30.95
CA SER A 86 4.41 8.97 30.27
C SER A 86 3.62 8.01 29.41
N HIS A 87 2.32 8.26 29.28
CA HIS A 87 1.40 7.53 28.41
C HIS A 87 1.23 8.31 27.11
N ASN A 88 1.86 7.84 26.03
CA ASN A 88 1.83 8.52 24.74
C ASN A 88 0.77 7.88 23.84
N MET A 89 -0.31 8.57 23.59
CA MET A 89 -1.37 8.11 22.68
C MET A 89 -0.95 8.33 21.23
N LEU A 90 -0.87 7.27 20.49
CA LEU A 90 -0.43 7.25 19.09
C LEU A 90 -1.53 6.66 18.21
N SER A 91 -1.56 7.08 16.96
CA SER A 91 -2.46 6.51 15.97
C SER A 91 -1.70 6.10 14.72
N TYR A 92 -2.14 5.03 14.09
CA TYR A 92 -1.68 4.58 12.78
C TYR A 92 -2.85 4.61 11.80
N GLN A 93 -2.68 5.32 10.67
CA GLN A 93 -3.64 5.37 9.57
C GLN A 93 -3.14 4.46 8.45
N PRO A 94 -3.79 3.30 8.21
CA PRO A 94 -3.45 2.43 7.11
C PRO A 94 -3.97 2.98 5.78
N HIS A 95 -3.29 2.61 4.68
CA HIS A 95 -3.73 2.89 3.31
C HIS A 95 -4.11 1.63 2.53
N VAL A 96 -3.79 0.46 3.04
CA VAL A 96 -4.08 -0.83 2.40
C VAL A 96 -4.59 -1.83 3.43
N THR A 97 -5.29 -2.84 2.96
CA THR A 97 -5.74 -3.98 3.80
C THR A 97 -4.62 -4.98 4.01
N GLY A 98 -4.73 -5.80 5.04
CA GLY A 98 -3.78 -6.87 5.34
C GLY A 98 -3.27 -6.82 6.77
N ILE A 99 -2.28 -7.64 7.08
CA ILE A 99 -1.60 -7.62 8.37
C ILE A 99 -0.46 -6.61 8.29
N HIS A 100 -0.53 -5.57 9.13
CA HIS A 100 0.49 -4.55 9.24
C HIS A 100 1.29 -4.78 10.52
N LYS A 101 2.59 -4.89 10.40
CA LYS A 101 3.49 -4.97 11.53
C LYS A 101 4.03 -3.58 11.84
N ILE A 102 3.76 -3.08 13.03
CA ILE A 102 4.27 -1.81 13.54
C ILE A 102 5.45 -2.12 14.47
N HIS A 103 6.59 -1.54 14.19
CA HIS A 103 7.81 -1.69 14.96
C HIS A 103 8.12 -0.40 15.71
N CYS A 104 8.20 -0.49 17.04
CA CYS A 104 8.51 0.62 17.93
C CYS A 104 9.89 0.44 18.52
N VAL A 105 10.79 1.37 18.29
CA VAL A 105 12.14 1.42 18.88
C VAL A 105 12.17 2.55 19.89
N VAL A 106 12.50 2.24 21.13
CA VAL A 106 12.63 3.20 22.23
C VAL A 106 14.07 3.16 22.72
N LYS A 107 14.74 4.29 22.79
CA LYS A 107 16.14 4.36 23.20
C LYS A 107 16.49 5.59 24.02
N ASP A 108 17.48 5.45 24.86
CA ASP A 108 18.29 6.53 25.43
C ASP A 108 19.72 6.45 24.88
N ASP A 109 20.66 7.14 25.48
CA ASP A 109 22.08 7.16 25.06
C ASP A 109 22.79 5.80 25.23
N ILE A 110 22.20 4.85 25.97
CA ILE A 110 22.87 3.63 26.43
C ILE A 110 22.09 2.36 26.08
N SER A 111 20.77 2.42 26.17
CA SER A 111 19.88 1.27 26.08
C SER A 111 18.90 1.41 24.93
N VAL A 112 18.47 0.28 24.36
CA VAL A 112 17.44 0.19 23.32
C VAL A 112 16.45 -0.88 23.73
N SER A 113 15.16 -0.59 23.53
CA SER A 113 14.06 -1.54 23.67
C SER A 113 13.23 -1.52 22.41
N GLU A 114 12.80 -2.69 21.95
CA GLU A 114 12.03 -2.84 20.72
C GLU A 114 10.76 -3.65 21.01
N VAL A 115 9.65 -3.23 20.40
CA VAL A 115 8.39 -3.95 20.51
C VAL A 115 7.65 -3.92 19.17
N ASP A 116 7.09 -5.05 18.79
CA ASP A 116 6.28 -5.22 17.58
C ASP A 116 4.80 -5.34 17.94
N ILE A 117 3.95 -4.74 17.10
CA ILE A 117 2.50 -4.83 17.18
C ILE A 117 2.00 -5.30 15.83
N GLU A 118 1.15 -6.31 15.80
CA GLU A 118 0.45 -6.72 14.59
C GLU A 118 -0.98 -6.18 14.60
N VAL A 119 -1.36 -5.54 13.48
CA VAL A 119 -2.69 -4.97 13.27
C VAL A 119 -3.30 -5.58 12.02
N GLU A 120 -4.44 -6.22 12.16
CA GLU A 120 -5.22 -6.69 11.02
C GLU A 120 -6.09 -5.54 10.49
N VAL A 121 -5.81 -5.08 9.27
CA VAL A 121 -6.59 -4.07 8.57
C VAL A 121 -7.53 -4.76 7.60
N LYS A 122 -8.81 -4.73 7.88
CA LYS A 122 -9.87 -5.26 7.02
C LYS A 122 -10.32 -4.23 6.00
N GLY A 123 -11.00 -4.70 4.95
CA GLY A 123 -11.65 -3.82 3.99
C GLY A 123 -12.71 -2.93 4.66
N ILE A 124 -13.11 -1.91 3.91
CA ILE A 124 -14.20 -1.02 4.32
C ILE A 124 -15.47 -1.85 4.52
N ASN A 125 -16.27 -1.46 5.48
CA ASN A 125 -17.55 -2.12 5.72
C ASN A 125 -18.41 -2.07 4.44
N GLY A 126 -18.81 -3.26 3.95
CA GLY A 126 -19.53 -3.40 2.66
C GLY A 126 -18.64 -3.81 1.47
N SER A 127 -17.31 -3.99 1.67
CA SER A 127 -16.46 -4.64 0.66
C SER A 127 -16.81 -6.12 0.51
N LEU A 128 -16.61 -6.64 -0.70
CA LEU A 128 -16.94 -8.00 -1.09
C LEU A 128 -15.70 -8.76 -1.55
N THR A 129 -15.57 -10.02 -1.16
CA THR A 129 -14.51 -10.91 -1.65
C THR A 129 -14.93 -11.70 -2.90
N ASN A 130 -16.22 -11.98 -3.02
CA ASN A 130 -16.81 -12.70 -4.15
C ASN A 130 -18.14 -12.06 -4.52
N PRO A 131 -18.13 -10.98 -5.30
CA PRO A 131 -19.35 -10.25 -5.67
C PRO A 131 -20.16 -10.99 -6.72
N GLU A 132 -21.47 -10.76 -6.70
CA GLU A 132 -22.40 -11.12 -7.76
C GLU A 132 -22.11 -10.31 -9.05
N PRO A 133 -22.74 -10.66 -10.21
CA PRO A 133 -22.62 -9.86 -11.42
C PRO A 133 -22.93 -8.39 -11.18
N GLY A 134 -22.07 -7.49 -11.67
CA GLY A 134 -22.20 -6.05 -11.45
C GLY A 134 -20.91 -5.28 -11.76
N VAL A 135 -20.92 -4.00 -11.43
CA VAL A 135 -19.75 -3.10 -11.55
C VAL A 135 -19.29 -2.68 -10.18
N TYR A 136 -17.98 -2.80 -9.95
CA TYR A 136 -17.37 -2.57 -8.64
C TYR A 136 -16.06 -1.81 -8.79
N ILE A 137 -15.70 -1.01 -7.81
CA ILE A 137 -14.35 -0.48 -7.68
C ILE A 137 -13.49 -1.58 -7.07
N TYR A 138 -12.32 -1.84 -7.67
CA TYR A 138 -11.40 -2.86 -7.19
C TYR A 138 -10.20 -2.22 -6.52
N CYS A 139 -9.93 -2.65 -5.29
CA CYS A 139 -8.82 -2.18 -4.49
C CYS A 139 -8.40 -3.28 -3.50
N ASN A 140 -7.09 -3.58 -3.41
CA ASN A 140 -6.52 -4.52 -2.44
C ASN A 140 -7.23 -5.89 -2.40
N SER A 141 -7.47 -6.47 -3.57
CA SER A 141 -8.17 -7.77 -3.73
C SER A 141 -9.62 -7.80 -3.23
N LEU A 142 -10.23 -6.64 -3.02
CA LEU A 142 -11.62 -6.49 -2.61
C LEU A 142 -12.42 -5.69 -3.66
N TYR A 143 -13.72 -5.96 -3.69
CA TYR A 143 -14.66 -5.31 -4.57
C TYR A 143 -15.58 -4.40 -3.76
N TYR A 144 -15.75 -3.17 -4.19
CA TYR A 144 -16.51 -2.15 -3.49
C TYR A 144 -17.66 -1.66 -4.39
N PRO A 145 -18.92 -1.83 -3.97
CA PRO A 145 -20.03 -1.12 -4.62
C PRO A 145 -19.75 0.39 -4.60
N SER A 146 -20.12 1.09 -5.66
CA SER A 146 -19.93 2.56 -5.75
C SER A 146 -20.58 3.32 -4.59
N THR A 147 -21.62 2.73 -3.97
CA THR A 147 -22.35 3.31 -2.83
C THR A 147 -21.58 3.30 -1.52
N VAL A 148 -20.56 2.45 -1.40
CA VAL A 148 -19.69 2.37 -0.19
C VAL A 148 -18.30 2.92 -0.41
N TRP A 149 -17.94 3.24 -1.65
CA TRP A 149 -16.65 3.82 -1.99
C TRP A 149 -16.61 5.31 -1.69
N ASN A 150 -15.59 5.78 -0.96
CA ASN A 150 -15.36 7.20 -0.75
C ASN A 150 -14.48 7.77 -1.86
N GLN A 151 -14.89 8.87 -2.47
CA GLN A 151 -14.13 9.56 -3.53
C GLN A 151 -12.74 10.03 -3.08
N GLU A 152 -12.52 10.23 -1.79
CA GLU A 152 -11.19 10.55 -1.23
C GLU A 152 -10.19 9.40 -1.41
N TRP A 153 -10.67 8.17 -1.66
CA TRP A 153 -9.84 6.98 -1.88
C TRP A 153 -9.57 6.71 -3.36
N LYS A 154 -9.95 7.61 -4.24
CA LYS A 154 -9.84 7.44 -5.69
C LYS A 154 -8.45 6.98 -6.14
N GLU A 155 -7.40 7.57 -5.57
CA GLU A 155 -6.01 7.25 -5.91
C GLU A 155 -5.57 5.84 -5.46
N GLN A 156 -6.38 5.16 -4.63
CA GLN A 156 -6.11 3.80 -4.17
C GLN A 156 -6.78 2.75 -5.07
N ALA A 157 -7.71 3.16 -5.92
CA ALA A 157 -8.40 2.24 -6.81
C ALA A 157 -7.43 1.67 -7.85
N GLU A 158 -7.34 0.33 -7.91
CA GLU A 158 -6.56 -0.36 -8.93
C GLU A 158 -7.31 -0.43 -10.27
N GLY A 159 -8.62 -0.25 -10.25
CA GLY A 159 -9.45 -0.24 -11.44
C GLY A 159 -10.92 -0.47 -11.14
N VAL A 160 -11.72 -0.55 -12.21
CA VAL A 160 -13.13 -0.89 -12.16
C VAL A 160 -13.33 -2.33 -12.63
N ALA A 161 -13.91 -3.16 -11.78
CA ALA A 161 -14.23 -4.55 -12.09
C ALA A 161 -15.62 -4.62 -12.76
N ILE A 162 -15.70 -5.30 -13.89
CA ILE A 162 -16.93 -5.69 -14.54
C ILE A 162 -17.06 -7.19 -14.41
N ILE A 163 -18.12 -7.65 -13.77
CA ILE A 163 -18.39 -9.04 -13.45
C ILE A 163 -19.72 -9.43 -14.10
N THR A 164 -19.68 -10.48 -14.89
CA THR A 164 -20.85 -11.13 -15.46
C THR A 164 -20.82 -12.62 -15.17
N GLU A 165 -21.83 -13.36 -15.60
CA GLU A 165 -21.81 -14.82 -15.49
C GLU A 165 -20.74 -15.45 -16.39
N GLU A 166 -20.43 -14.79 -17.53
CA GLU A 166 -19.50 -15.32 -18.54
C GLU A 166 -18.06 -14.89 -18.34
N CYS A 167 -17.84 -13.67 -17.81
CA CYS A 167 -16.48 -13.18 -17.65
C CYS A 167 -16.32 -12.20 -16.48
N ARG A 168 -15.07 -12.09 -15.99
CA ARG A 168 -14.64 -11.11 -14.99
C ARG A 168 -13.36 -10.45 -15.47
N PHE A 169 -13.34 -9.13 -15.48
CA PHE A 169 -12.13 -8.38 -15.83
C PHE A 169 -12.07 -7.03 -15.12
N LEU A 170 -10.88 -6.47 -15.06
CA LEU A 170 -10.63 -5.12 -14.55
C LEU A 170 -10.41 -4.16 -15.72
N MET A 171 -11.00 -3.00 -15.65
CA MET A 171 -10.70 -1.85 -16.48
C MET A 171 -9.73 -0.94 -15.72
N ALA A 172 -8.65 -0.53 -16.39
CA ALA A 172 -7.66 0.38 -15.80
C ALA A 172 -8.28 1.75 -15.48
N PRO A 173 -7.81 2.43 -14.42
CA PRO A 173 -8.35 3.74 -14.04
C PRO A 173 -8.09 4.82 -15.09
N ASP A 174 -6.94 4.75 -15.78
CA ASP A 174 -6.56 5.73 -16.80
C ASP A 174 -6.68 5.16 -18.21
N PRO A 175 -7.16 5.97 -19.19
CA PRO A 175 -7.30 5.52 -20.56
C PRO A 175 -5.93 5.38 -21.24
N VAL A 176 -5.79 4.36 -22.07
CA VAL A 176 -4.65 4.21 -22.98
C VAL A 176 -5.04 4.74 -24.35
N ILE A 177 -4.20 5.64 -24.88
CA ILE A 177 -4.36 6.20 -26.23
C ILE A 177 -3.22 5.70 -27.12
N GLY A 178 -3.55 5.14 -28.26
CA GLY A 178 -2.59 4.60 -29.21
C GLY A 178 -3.22 4.31 -30.56
N ASP A 179 -2.35 4.11 -31.55
CA ASP A 179 -2.76 3.78 -32.90
C ASP A 179 -3.03 2.26 -33.07
N TRP A 180 -4.11 1.92 -33.76
CA TRP A 180 -4.46 0.53 -34.08
C TRP A 180 -3.59 -0.07 -35.20
N GLY A 181 -2.57 0.64 -35.66
CA GLY A 181 -1.74 0.22 -36.79
C GLY A 181 -2.40 0.56 -38.13
N GLY A 182 -1.75 1.37 -38.93
CA GLY A 182 -2.36 1.92 -40.15
C GLY A 182 -2.57 0.88 -41.25
N GLY A 183 -3.78 0.59 -41.57
CA GLY A 183 -4.29 0.37 -42.92
C GLY A 183 -4.18 -0.99 -43.58
N GLU A 184 -3.36 -1.92 -43.15
CA GLU A 184 -3.33 -3.28 -43.69
C GLU A 184 -3.59 -4.32 -42.60
N PHE A 185 -4.76 -4.97 -42.66
CA PHE A 185 -5.10 -6.05 -41.75
C PHE A 185 -4.42 -7.35 -42.26
N THR A 186 -3.40 -7.77 -41.55
CA THR A 186 -2.84 -9.12 -41.70
C THR A 186 -3.56 -10.08 -40.76
N SER A 187 -3.87 -11.28 -41.21
CA SER A 187 -4.39 -12.33 -40.35
C SER A 187 -3.32 -12.80 -39.37
N VAL A 188 -3.65 -12.78 -38.06
CA VAL A 188 -2.78 -13.34 -37.01
C VAL A 188 -3.31 -14.72 -36.67
N SER A 189 -2.48 -15.75 -36.78
CA SER A 189 -2.89 -17.18 -36.73
C SER A 189 -3.49 -17.59 -35.39
N ASP A 190 -3.10 -16.94 -34.29
CA ASP A 190 -3.51 -17.33 -32.94
C ASP A 190 -4.65 -16.48 -32.35
N LEU A 191 -5.16 -15.52 -33.15
CA LEU A 191 -6.36 -14.76 -32.77
C LEU A 191 -7.61 -15.63 -32.89
N THR A 192 -8.59 -15.36 -32.04
CA THR A 192 -9.92 -15.96 -32.16
C THR A 192 -10.51 -15.57 -33.51
N VAL A 193 -10.78 -16.59 -34.36
CA VAL A 193 -11.40 -16.35 -35.67
C VAL A 193 -12.87 -16.01 -35.46
N ILE A 194 -13.25 -14.79 -35.74
CA ILE A 194 -14.64 -14.30 -35.70
C ILE A 194 -15.07 -14.08 -37.14
N GLN A 195 -16.02 -14.86 -37.59
CA GLN A 195 -16.54 -14.77 -38.96
C GLN A 195 -17.67 -13.75 -39.12
N ASP A 196 -18.41 -13.48 -38.07
CA ASP A 196 -19.50 -12.50 -38.06
C ASP A 196 -19.26 -11.47 -36.93
N TRP A 197 -19.38 -10.19 -37.28
CA TRP A 197 -19.25 -9.10 -36.29
C TRP A 197 -20.21 -9.25 -35.11
N ARG A 198 -21.34 -9.95 -35.28
CA ARG A 198 -22.30 -10.24 -34.21
C ARG A 198 -21.75 -11.22 -33.19
N GLU A 199 -20.81 -12.07 -33.58
CA GLU A 199 -20.12 -13.01 -32.70
C GLU A 199 -19.01 -12.31 -31.91
N ALA A 200 -18.48 -11.18 -32.42
CA ALA A 200 -17.41 -10.43 -31.78
C ALA A 200 -17.77 -9.98 -30.35
N LYS A 201 -19.05 -9.70 -30.09
CA LYS A 201 -19.53 -9.32 -28.75
C LYS A 201 -19.42 -10.42 -27.68
N PHE A 202 -19.12 -11.64 -28.09
CA PHE A 202 -18.89 -12.80 -27.21
C PHE A 202 -17.41 -13.18 -27.11
N ASP A 203 -16.50 -12.42 -27.73
CA ASP A 203 -15.07 -12.61 -27.54
C ASP A 203 -14.61 -11.88 -26.27
N TYR A 204 -14.30 -12.65 -25.24
CA TYR A 204 -13.77 -12.17 -23.97
C TYR A 204 -12.27 -12.47 -23.80
N ASN A 205 -11.57 -12.89 -24.88
CA ASN A 205 -10.18 -13.36 -24.83
C ASN A 205 -9.14 -12.23 -24.97
N GLY A 206 -9.38 -11.04 -24.41
CA GLY A 206 -8.47 -9.89 -24.58
C GLY A 206 -7.02 -10.17 -24.24
N ARG A 207 -6.73 -10.88 -23.15
CA ARG A 207 -5.36 -11.27 -22.78
C ARG A 207 -4.71 -12.15 -23.84
N LYS A 208 -5.37 -13.22 -24.24
CA LYS A 208 -4.88 -14.14 -25.26
C LYS A 208 -4.67 -13.42 -26.60
N ASN A 209 -5.61 -12.57 -26.99
CA ASN A 209 -5.51 -11.79 -28.22
C ASN A 209 -4.34 -10.81 -28.18
N THR A 210 -4.11 -10.15 -27.03
CA THR A 210 -2.95 -9.26 -26.83
C THR A 210 -1.64 -10.02 -27.00
N GLU A 211 -1.49 -11.18 -26.37
CA GLU A 211 -0.30 -12.01 -26.48
C GLU A 211 -0.07 -12.50 -27.92
N ALA A 212 -1.13 -12.91 -28.63
CA ALA A 212 -1.05 -13.32 -30.02
C ALA A 212 -0.58 -12.18 -30.94
N LEU A 213 -1.12 -10.97 -30.74
CA LEU A 213 -0.71 -9.77 -31.48
C LEU A 213 0.76 -9.40 -31.25
N LEU A 214 1.22 -9.45 -30.00
CA LEU A 214 2.62 -9.14 -29.65
C LEU A 214 3.61 -10.18 -30.19
N ASN A 215 3.20 -11.44 -30.28
CA ASN A 215 4.02 -12.56 -30.77
C ASN A 215 3.95 -12.74 -32.29
N ALA A 216 3.06 -12.07 -32.99
CA ALA A 216 2.89 -12.20 -34.42
C ALA A 216 4.13 -11.68 -35.17
N LYS A 217 4.86 -12.60 -35.81
CA LYS A 217 6.10 -12.30 -36.55
C LYS A 217 5.86 -11.56 -37.86
N ASP A 218 4.67 -11.67 -38.42
CA ASP A 218 4.31 -11.19 -39.77
C ASP A 218 3.56 -9.85 -39.75
N VAL A 219 3.38 -9.23 -38.55
CA VAL A 219 2.79 -7.91 -38.48
C VAL A 219 3.85 -6.86 -38.82
N MET A 220 3.77 -6.33 -40.02
CA MET A 220 4.73 -5.33 -40.53
C MET A 220 4.74 -4.03 -39.72
N ARG A 221 3.75 -3.76 -38.88
CA ARG A 221 3.70 -2.67 -37.92
C ARG A 221 3.26 -3.18 -36.56
N LYS A 222 4.06 -2.90 -35.55
CA LYS A 222 3.67 -3.08 -34.16
C LYS A 222 2.40 -2.29 -33.89
N ILE A 223 1.43 -2.92 -33.27
CA ILE A 223 0.20 -2.26 -32.86
C ILE A 223 0.53 -1.50 -31.59
N GLU A 224 0.82 -0.22 -31.71
CA GLU A 224 1.23 0.66 -30.60
C GLU A 224 0.26 0.61 -29.43
N PHE A 225 -1.05 0.56 -29.71
CA PHE A 225 -2.08 0.45 -28.69
C PHE A 225 -1.94 -0.84 -27.86
N THR A 226 -1.71 -1.97 -28.51
CA THR A 226 -1.52 -3.27 -27.83
C THR A 226 -0.28 -3.27 -26.93
N GLU A 227 0.85 -2.70 -27.43
CA GLU A 227 2.08 -2.58 -26.65
C GLU A 227 1.88 -1.66 -25.44
N LYS A 228 1.18 -0.55 -25.60
CA LYS A 228 0.86 0.36 -24.50
C LYS A 228 -0.04 -0.28 -23.45
N CYS A 229 -1.04 -1.04 -23.84
CA CYS A 229 -1.87 -1.79 -22.91
C CYS A 229 -1.06 -2.83 -22.14
N TYR A 230 -0.21 -3.59 -22.83
CA TYR A 230 0.63 -4.60 -22.21
C TYR A 230 1.64 -4.02 -21.21
N ASN A 231 2.19 -2.85 -21.51
CA ASN A 231 3.18 -2.13 -20.68
C ASN A 231 2.55 -1.01 -19.83
N TYR A 232 1.25 -1.01 -19.62
CA TYR A 232 0.56 -0.01 -18.80
C TYR A 232 1.14 0.05 -17.39
N ASP A 233 1.31 -1.10 -16.75
CA ASP A 233 2.09 -1.24 -15.52
C ASP A 233 3.53 -1.62 -15.92
N LYS A 234 4.46 -0.66 -15.80
CA LYS A 234 5.86 -0.82 -16.22
C LYS A 234 6.63 -1.84 -15.36
N ASP A 235 6.22 -1.98 -14.11
CA ASP A 235 6.86 -2.90 -13.18
C ASP A 235 6.34 -4.33 -13.37
N ASN A 236 5.14 -4.48 -13.95
CA ASN A 236 4.49 -5.77 -14.19
C ASN A 236 3.92 -5.84 -15.62
N PRO A 237 4.76 -5.91 -16.69
CA PRO A 237 4.30 -6.04 -18.07
C PRO A 237 3.39 -7.27 -18.23
N GLY A 238 2.29 -7.12 -18.95
CA GLY A 238 1.29 -8.18 -19.16
C GLY A 238 0.27 -8.33 -18.04
N LYS A 239 0.35 -7.57 -16.95
CA LYS A 239 -0.73 -7.45 -15.97
C LYS A 239 -2.00 -6.91 -16.64
N TRP A 240 -1.84 -5.93 -17.50
CA TRP A 240 -2.89 -5.32 -18.31
C TRP A 240 -2.83 -5.80 -19.77
N TYR A 241 -3.92 -5.68 -20.46
CA TYR A 241 -4.04 -6.15 -21.85
C TYR A 241 -5.09 -5.32 -22.61
N GLN A 242 -5.03 -5.37 -23.93
CA GLN A 242 -6.05 -4.76 -24.78
C GLN A 242 -7.36 -5.56 -24.66
N PRO A 243 -8.49 -4.91 -24.35
CA PRO A 243 -9.76 -5.60 -24.22
C PRO A 243 -10.22 -6.18 -25.57
N ALA A 244 -10.79 -7.38 -25.55
CA ALA A 244 -11.48 -7.95 -26.70
C ALA A 244 -12.82 -7.26 -26.96
N ALA A 245 -13.39 -7.49 -28.13
CA ALA A 245 -14.62 -6.83 -28.55
C ALA A 245 -15.81 -7.06 -27.59
N GLY A 246 -15.94 -8.27 -27.02
CA GLY A 246 -16.96 -8.58 -26.03
C GLY A 246 -16.75 -7.82 -24.72
N GLN A 247 -15.51 -7.66 -24.27
CA GLN A 247 -15.21 -6.87 -23.09
C GLN A 247 -15.51 -5.39 -23.34
N MET A 248 -15.15 -4.84 -24.50
CA MET A 248 -15.53 -3.47 -24.88
C MET A 248 -17.04 -3.26 -24.95
N TYR A 249 -17.77 -4.27 -25.42
CA TYR A 249 -19.23 -4.23 -25.44
C TYR A 249 -19.81 -4.16 -24.02
N LEU A 250 -19.29 -4.95 -23.08
CA LEU A 250 -19.68 -4.92 -21.66
C LEU A 250 -19.35 -3.59 -20.99
N ILE A 251 -18.17 -3.01 -21.27
CA ILE A 251 -17.80 -1.67 -20.78
C ILE A 251 -18.84 -0.65 -21.25
N ARG A 252 -19.19 -0.68 -22.54
CA ARG A 252 -20.19 0.24 -23.11
C ARG A 252 -21.57 0.07 -22.50
N GLN A 253 -22.00 -1.16 -22.21
CA GLN A 253 -23.30 -1.42 -21.58
C GLN A 253 -23.38 -0.89 -20.14
N ASN A 254 -22.24 -0.83 -19.44
CA ASN A 254 -22.16 -0.40 -18.05
C ASN A 254 -21.51 1.00 -17.92
N LEU A 255 -21.48 1.79 -18.99
CA LEU A 255 -20.73 3.05 -19.04
C LEU A 255 -21.17 4.05 -17.95
N ASP A 256 -22.44 4.14 -17.65
CA ASP A 256 -22.97 5.05 -16.64
C ASP A 256 -22.52 4.69 -15.22
N GLU A 257 -22.29 3.41 -14.94
CA GLU A 257 -21.78 2.92 -13.64
C GLU A 257 -20.26 3.01 -13.56
N VAL A 258 -19.58 2.76 -14.68
CA VAL A 258 -18.13 2.85 -14.79
C VAL A 258 -17.63 4.29 -14.63
N GLN A 259 -18.41 5.29 -15.04
CA GLN A 259 -18.05 6.71 -14.99
C GLN A 259 -18.41 7.41 -13.67
N ARG A 260 -19.12 6.74 -12.78
CA ARG A 260 -19.46 7.27 -11.45
C ARG A 260 -18.29 7.18 -10.49
#